data_0395512ccccfb30ab4c3cadd00f353c8
#
_entry.id   0395512ccccfb30ab4c3cadd00f353c8
#
_cell.length_a   1.000
_cell.length_b   1.000
_cell.length_c   1.000
_cell.angle_alpha   90.00
_cell.angle_beta   90.00
_cell.angle_gamma   90.00
#
_symmetry.space_group_name_H-M   'P 1'
#
loop_
_entity.id
_entity.type
_entity.pdbx_description
1 polymer ?
#
loop_
_entity_poly.entity_id
_entity_poly.type
_entity_poly.pdbx_seq_one_letter_code
_entity_poly.pdbx_strand_id
1 'polypeptide(L)'
;RTHRLVWIWELNNGGRVEGDMQEFENDAFWGQFSNHVESWGTAKAGRIMSWQEGDVKEFPWGHIWDISPKDPVAFKKAHDKIVKSASDVFKNRVVGFGTYDINRPNGASHWVVIGGTGLNGHLNMHQDLEDNYTKAMNDYFINRGEVEHVQDFIVEVLARY
;
A
#
# COMPACT_ATOMS: atom_id res chain seq x y z
N ARG A 1 -9.18 15.05 10.37
CA ARG A 1 -8.79 13.93 9.48
C ARG A 1 -7.28 13.90 9.36
N THR A 2 -6.69 12.71 9.37
CA THR A 2 -5.27 12.52 9.07
C THR A 2 -5.11 12.34 7.56
N HIS A 3 -4.21 13.10 6.95
CA HIS A 3 -3.84 12.95 5.55
C HIS A 3 -2.48 12.26 5.45
N ARG A 4 -2.25 11.53 4.38
CA ARG A 4 -0.97 10.91 4.05
C ARG A 4 -0.53 11.41 2.69
N LEU A 5 0.71 11.86 2.62
CA LEU A 5 1.39 12.15 1.38
C LEU A 5 2.25 10.93 1.05
N VAL A 6 2.08 10.38 -0.15
CA VAL A 6 2.84 9.21 -0.61
C VAL A 6 3.59 9.60 -1.86
N TRP A 7 4.91 9.42 -1.85
CA TRP A 7 5.77 9.57 -3.02
C TRP A 7 6.28 8.20 -3.43
N ILE A 8 6.19 7.92 -4.72
CA ILE A 8 6.74 6.70 -5.33
C ILE A 8 7.74 7.13 -6.39
N TRP A 9 8.94 6.60 -6.34
CA TRP A 9 10.02 6.88 -7.30
C TRP A 9 10.86 5.64 -7.57
N GLU A 10 11.63 5.66 -8.65
CA GLU A 10 12.58 4.61 -8.97
C GLU A 10 13.81 4.68 -8.06
N LEU A 11 14.31 3.53 -7.59
CA LEU A 11 15.46 3.46 -6.67
C LEU A 11 16.73 4.11 -7.21
N ASN A 12 16.90 4.14 -8.53
CA ASN A 12 18.10 4.68 -9.19
C ASN A 12 18.09 6.22 -9.31
N ASN A 13 17.00 6.89 -8.96
CA ASN A 13 16.85 8.35 -9.06
C ASN A 13 17.27 9.11 -7.80
N GLY A 14 18.12 8.54 -6.94
CA GLY A 14 18.60 9.19 -5.73
C GLY A 14 17.53 9.48 -4.66
N GLY A 15 16.33 8.90 -4.82
CA GLY A 15 15.25 8.99 -3.84
C GLY A 15 14.48 10.32 -3.86
N ARG A 16 14.77 11.23 -4.77
CA ARG A 16 14.04 12.49 -4.93
C ARG A 16 13.80 12.77 -6.41
N VAL A 17 12.55 12.97 -6.77
CA VAL A 17 12.22 13.60 -8.04
C VAL A 17 12.51 15.07 -7.87
N GLU A 18 13.58 15.55 -8.46
CA GLU A 18 13.78 16.98 -8.65
C GLU A 18 12.76 17.41 -9.70
N GLY A 19 11.71 18.08 -9.26
CA GLY A 19 10.78 18.73 -10.19
C GLY A 19 11.46 19.95 -10.80
N ASP A 20 10.92 20.46 -11.91
CA ASP A 20 11.37 21.68 -12.57
C ASP A 20 11.13 22.96 -11.72
N MET A 21 10.66 22.80 -10.51
CA MET A 21 10.33 23.87 -9.58
C MET A 21 11.61 24.53 -9.08
N GLN A 22 11.72 25.84 -9.28
CA GLN A 22 12.83 26.61 -8.76
C GLN A 22 12.79 26.64 -7.22
N GLU A 23 13.95 26.85 -6.58
CA GLU A 23 14.07 26.84 -5.11
C GLU A 23 13.07 27.79 -4.44
N PHE A 24 12.92 29.02 -4.96
CA PHE A 24 11.97 29.98 -4.41
C PHE A 24 10.49 29.57 -4.58
N GLU A 25 10.16 28.88 -5.65
CA GLU A 25 8.81 28.35 -5.89
C GLU A 25 8.51 27.19 -4.93
N ASN A 26 9.49 26.32 -4.71
CA ASN A 26 9.42 25.23 -3.74
C ASN A 26 9.23 25.77 -2.31
N ASP A 27 9.99 26.78 -1.92
CA ASP A 27 9.88 27.41 -0.61
C ASP A 27 8.53 28.12 -0.43
N ALA A 28 8.06 28.82 -1.46
CA ALA A 28 6.74 29.46 -1.44
C ALA A 28 5.61 28.42 -1.32
N PHE A 29 5.69 27.31 -2.07
CA PHE A 29 4.72 26.22 -1.98
C PHE A 29 4.68 25.62 -0.58
N TRP A 30 5.83 25.20 -0.03
CA TRP A 30 5.89 24.59 1.29
C TRP A 30 5.51 25.55 2.41
N GLY A 31 5.87 26.83 2.27
CA GLY A 31 5.45 27.90 3.20
C GLY A 31 3.93 28.06 3.24
N GLN A 32 3.27 28.08 2.08
CA GLN A 32 1.80 28.17 2.00
C GLN A 32 1.15 26.88 2.48
N PHE A 33 1.64 25.71 2.03
CA PHE A 33 1.09 24.42 2.40
C PHE A 33 1.12 24.20 3.92
N SER A 34 2.22 24.60 4.58
CA SER A 34 2.39 24.46 6.02
C SER A 34 1.37 25.25 6.83
N ASN A 35 0.79 26.33 6.29
CA ASN A 35 -0.29 27.08 6.95
C ASN A 35 -1.60 26.27 7.06
N HIS A 36 -1.73 25.20 6.28
CA HIS A 36 -2.90 24.31 6.29
C HIS A 36 -2.65 23.00 7.05
N VAL A 37 -1.46 22.84 7.63
CA VAL A 37 -1.06 21.63 8.37
C VAL A 37 -0.99 21.94 9.85
N GLU A 38 -1.85 21.30 10.63
CA GLU A 38 -1.87 21.45 12.10
C GLU A 38 -0.61 20.84 12.74
N SER A 39 -0.23 19.66 12.26
CA SER A 39 0.97 18.95 12.73
C SER A 39 1.49 17.97 11.69
N TRP A 40 2.80 17.78 11.69
CA TRP A 40 3.47 16.79 10.85
C TRP A 40 3.63 15.47 11.62
N GLY A 41 3.27 14.38 10.96
CA GLY A 41 3.57 13.04 11.43
C GLY A 41 4.98 12.60 11.07
N THR A 42 5.30 11.36 11.42
CA THR A 42 6.60 10.77 11.12
C THR A 42 6.66 10.31 9.66
N ALA A 43 7.68 10.74 8.93
CA ALA A 43 7.97 10.19 7.62
C ALA A 43 8.45 8.74 7.73
N LYS A 44 8.02 7.92 6.79
CA LYS A 44 8.38 6.51 6.68
C LYS A 44 8.88 6.25 5.27
N ALA A 45 9.84 5.37 5.12
CA ALA A 45 10.30 4.97 3.79
C ALA A 45 10.55 3.46 3.73
N GLY A 46 10.41 2.91 2.53
CA GLY A 46 10.62 1.50 2.26
C GLY A 46 10.64 1.22 0.77
N ARG A 47 10.65 -0.05 0.42
CA ARG A 47 10.73 -0.52 -0.96
C ARG A 47 9.45 -1.22 -1.36
N ILE A 48 9.05 -1.02 -2.59
CA ILE A 48 8.01 -1.83 -3.22
C ILE A 48 8.64 -3.16 -3.65
N MET A 49 8.06 -4.27 -3.18
CA MET A 49 8.52 -5.63 -3.48
C MET A 49 7.66 -6.33 -4.52
N SER A 50 6.38 -6.01 -4.55
CA SER A 50 5.40 -6.43 -5.56
C SER A 50 4.40 -5.31 -5.77
N TRP A 51 4.05 -5.06 -7.01
CA TRP A 51 3.11 -4.00 -7.35
C TRP A 51 2.28 -4.38 -8.58
N GLN A 52 0.98 -4.19 -8.46
CA GLN A 52 0.03 -4.18 -9.55
C GLN A 52 -0.61 -2.80 -9.59
N GLU A 53 -0.50 -2.12 -10.73
CA GLU A 53 -1.22 -0.88 -10.97
C GLU A 53 -2.72 -1.12 -11.00
N GLY A 54 -3.47 -0.12 -10.56
CA GLY A 54 -4.92 -0.14 -10.55
C GLY A 54 -5.54 1.18 -10.98
N ASP A 55 -6.83 1.16 -11.24
CA ASP A 55 -7.61 2.36 -11.54
C ASP A 55 -8.13 2.97 -10.23
N VAL A 56 -7.46 4.01 -9.76
CA VAL A 56 -7.85 4.73 -8.53
C VAL A 56 -9.16 5.53 -8.68
N LYS A 57 -9.68 5.69 -9.89
CA LYS A 57 -11.01 6.29 -10.10
C LYS A 57 -12.12 5.28 -9.86
N GLU A 58 -11.87 4.03 -10.26
CA GLU A 58 -12.77 2.91 -10.01
C GLU A 58 -12.64 2.40 -8.57
N PHE A 59 -11.39 2.33 -8.06
CA PHE A 59 -11.06 1.83 -6.71
C PHE A 59 -10.32 2.90 -5.89
N PRO A 60 -11.01 3.97 -5.45
CA PRO A 60 -10.38 5.10 -4.76
C PRO A 60 -10.00 4.80 -3.30
N TRP A 61 -10.38 3.65 -2.77
CA TRP A 61 -10.05 3.26 -1.39
C TRP A 61 -8.91 2.25 -1.39
N GLY A 62 -8.05 2.34 -0.38
CA GLY A 62 -7.00 1.36 -0.14
C GLY A 62 -7.11 0.81 1.28
N HIS A 63 -7.16 -0.51 1.44
CA HIS A 63 -6.91 -1.14 2.73
C HIS A 63 -5.43 -1.44 2.84
N ILE A 64 -4.80 -0.95 3.89
CA ILE A 64 -3.37 -1.12 4.18
C ILE A 64 -3.23 -1.93 5.45
N TRP A 65 -2.46 -3.00 5.38
CA TRP A 65 -2.04 -3.80 6.52
C TRP A 65 -0.57 -3.56 6.80
N ASP A 66 -0.26 -3.17 8.02
CA ASP A 66 1.10 -3.13 8.56
C ASP A 66 1.36 -4.47 9.25
N ILE A 67 2.34 -5.22 8.74
CA ILE A 67 2.59 -6.61 9.12
C ILE A 67 4.08 -6.88 9.39
N SER A 68 4.35 -7.99 10.07
CA SER A 68 5.72 -8.52 10.24
C SER A 68 5.74 -10.02 9.91
N PRO A 69 5.93 -10.40 8.62
CA PRO A 69 6.07 -11.79 8.23
C PRO A 69 7.41 -12.34 8.76
N LYS A 70 7.39 -13.56 9.34
CA LYS A 70 8.62 -14.23 9.80
C LYS A 70 9.51 -14.69 8.64
N ASP A 71 8.90 -15.05 7.50
CA ASP A 71 9.58 -15.31 6.24
C ASP A 71 9.03 -14.39 5.14
N PRO A 72 9.64 -13.22 4.91
CA PRO A 72 9.18 -12.28 3.88
C PRO A 72 9.27 -12.84 2.45
N VAL A 73 10.19 -13.79 2.21
CA VAL A 73 10.34 -14.40 0.88
C VAL A 73 9.19 -15.35 0.60
N ALA A 74 8.84 -16.20 1.56
CA ALA A 74 7.68 -17.08 1.45
C ALA A 74 6.39 -16.27 1.34
N PHE A 75 6.25 -15.21 2.17
CA PHE A 75 5.10 -14.30 2.11
C PHE A 75 4.94 -13.68 0.72
N LYS A 76 6.02 -13.09 0.17
CA LYS A 76 5.99 -12.50 -1.17
C LYS A 76 5.52 -13.49 -2.24
N LYS A 77 6.09 -14.70 -2.23
CA LYS A 77 5.71 -15.75 -3.19
C LYS A 77 4.23 -16.13 -3.10
N ALA A 78 3.73 -16.26 -1.88
CA ALA A 78 2.31 -16.59 -1.65
C ALA A 78 1.40 -15.43 -2.07
N HIS A 79 1.78 -14.18 -1.75
CA HIS A 79 1.09 -12.97 -2.16
C HIS A 79 1.01 -12.87 -3.70
N ASP A 80 2.13 -12.99 -4.40
CA ASP A 80 2.17 -12.90 -5.86
C ASP A 80 1.35 -14.03 -6.51
N LYS A 81 1.36 -15.23 -5.90
CA LYS A 81 0.60 -16.38 -6.37
C LYS A 81 -0.90 -16.18 -6.23
N ILE A 82 -1.40 -15.68 -5.08
CA ILE A 82 -2.85 -15.47 -4.91
C ILE A 82 -3.36 -14.36 -5.83
N VAL A 83 -2.63 -13.26 -5.98
CA VAL A 83 -2.99 -12.17 -6.91
C VAL A 83 -3.14 -12.72 -8.33
N LYS A 84 -2.23 -13.58 -8.77
CA LYS A 84 -2.31 -14.23 -10.08
C LYS A 84 -3.45 -15.24 -10.17
N SER A 85 -3.68 -16.05 -9.13
CA SER A 85 -4.66 -17.14 -9.14
C SER A 85 -6.10 -16.64 -9.06
N ALA A 86 -6.32 -15.47 -8.46
CA ALA A 86 -7.61 -14.78 -8.35
C ALA A 86 -7.60 -13.46 -9.14
N SER A 87 -6.98 -13.46 -10.33
CA SER A 87 -6.76 -12.26 -11.13
C SER A 87 -8.04 -11.47 -11.44
N ASP A 88 -9.18 -12.16 -11.56
CA ASP A 88 -10.46 -11.49 -11.81
C ASP A 88 -10.92 -10.65 -10.62
N VAL A 89 -10.67 -11.12 -9.39
CA VAL A 89 -10.98 -10.38 -8.16
C VAL A 89 -10.07 -9.16 -8.01
N PHE A 90 -8.80 -9.30 -8.38
CA PHE A 90 -7.81 -8.23 -8.26
C PHE A 90 -7.72 -7.33 -9.49
N LYS A 91 -8.50 -7.61 -10.54
CA LYS A 91 -8.50 -6.82 -11.77
C LYS A 91 -8.77 -5.34 -11.49
N ASN A 92 -7.97 -4.47 -12.11
CA ASN A 92 -8.02 -3.01 -11.98
C ASN A 92 -7.79 -2.48 -10.55
N ARG A 93 -7.52 -3.32 -9.56
CA ARG A 93 -7.19 -2.87 -8.21
C ARG A 93 -5.70 -2.60 -8.07
N VAL A 94 -5.35 -1.58 -7.33
CA VAL A 94 -3.98 -1.48 -6.80
C VAL A 94 -3.77 -2.65 -5.84
N VAL A 95 -2.72 -3.43 -6.05
CA VAL A 95 -2.30 -4.48 -5.12
C VAL A 95 -0.80 -4.37 -4.93
N GLY A 96 -0.37 -4.24 -3.69
CA GLY A 96 1.04 -4.06 -3.39
C GLY A 96 1.51 -4.75 -2.12
N PHE A 97 2.79 -5.08 -2.12
CA PHE A 97 3.53 -5.56 -0.95
C PHE A 97 4.90 -4.89 -0.92
N GLY A 98 5.32 -4.42 0.24
CA GLY A 98 6.61 -3.76 0.39
C GLY A 98 7.12 -3.74 1.81
N THR A 99 8.27 -3.11 1.98
CA THR A 99 8.99 -3.01 3.26
C THR A 99 8.80 -1.64 3.92
N TYR A 100 8.98 -1.60 5.22
CA TYR A 100 9.34 -0.40 5.97
C TYR A 100 10.81 -0.50 6.38
N ASP A 101 11.67 0.20 5.68
CA ASP A 101 13.12 0.19 5.97
C ASP A 101 13.48 1.29 6.98
N ILE A 102 12.73 2.42 6.99
CA ILE A 102 12.95 3.57 7.87
C ILE A 102 11.64 3.89 8.60
N ASN A 103 11.72 4.15 9.90
CA ASN A 103 10.61 4.54 10.78
C ASN A 103 9.40 3.57 10.69
N ARG A 104 9.65 2.34 11.09
CA ARG A 104 8.65 1.26 11.09
C ARG A 104 7.43 1.60 11.95
N PRO A 105 6.22 1.61 11.38
CA PRO A 105 5.01 1.93 12.16
C PRO A 105 4.73 0.84 13.19
N ASN A 106 4.76 1.19 14.46
CA ASN A 106 4.52 0.27 15.59
C ASN A 106 5.36 -1.03 15.52
N GLY A 107 6.54 -0.97 14.88
CA GLY A 107 7.42 -2.13 14.70
C GLY A 107 7.14 -2.99 13.47
N ALA A 108 6.10 -2.71 12.69
CA ALA A 108 5.83 -3.44 11.46
C ALA A 108 6.99 -3.34 10.48
N SER A 109 7.38 -4.46 9.89
CA SER A 109 8.49 -4.52 8.94
C SER A 109 8.04 -4.39 7.48
N HIS A 110 6.77 -4.67 7.20
CA HIS A 110 6.21 -4.72 5.85
C HIS A 110 4.79 -4.13 5.82
N TRP A 111 4.33 -3.87 4.62
CA TRP A 111 2.97 -3.45 4.34
C TRP A 111 2.37 -4.22 3.17
N VAL A 112 1.06 -4.38 3.20
CA VAL A 112 0.24 -4.84 2.06
C VAL A 112 -0.80 -3.78 1.79
N VAL A 113 -1.13 -3.53 0.53
CA VAL A 113 -2.24 -2.65 0.13
C VAL A 113 -3.10 -3.34 -0.91
N ILE A 114 -4.42 -3.18 -0.78
CA ILE A 114 -5.39 -3.62 -1.78
C ILE A 114 -6.41 -2.51 -2.02
N GLY A 115 -6.59 -2.15 -3.30
CA GLY A 115 -7.58 -1.18 -3.74
C GLY A 115 -9.01 -1.69 -3.59
N GLY A 116 -9.94 -0.80 -3.26
CA GLY A 116 -11.36 -1.11 -3.08
C GLY A 116 -12.28 0.06 -3.41
N THR A 117 -13.58 -0.22 -3.45
CA THR A 117 -14.64 0.77 -3.67
C THR A 117 -15.22 1.34 -2.37
N GLY A 118 -14.60 1.03 -1.24
CA GLY A 118 -15.02 1.36 0.11
C GLY A 118 -15.07 0.13 1.01
N LEU A 119 -15.53 0.29 2.25
CA LEU A 119 -15.58 -0.79 3.22
C LEU A 119 -16.39 -2.01 2.73
N ASN A 120 -17.60 -1.79 2.24
CA ASN A 120 -18.45 -2.88 1.76
C ASN A 120 -17.83 -3.58 0.55
N GLY A 121 -17.25 -2.83 -0.39
CA GLY A 121 -16.57 -3.42 -1.56
C GLY A 121 -15.35 -4.25 -1.16
N HIS A 122 -14.67 -3.86 -0.09
CA HIS A 122 -13.57 -4.63 0.48
C HIS A 122 -14.04 -5.93 1.12
N LEU A 123 -15.10 -5.88 1.95
CA LEU A 123 -15.68 -7.07 2.58
C LEU A 123 -16.24 -8.05 1.54
N ASN A 124 -16.92 -7.54 0.50
CA ASN A 124 -17.42 -8.37 -0.60
C ASN A 124 -16.27 -9.05 -1.38
N MET A 125 -15.15 -8.36 -1.57
CA MET A 125 -13.96 -8.95 -2.19
C MET A 125 -13.41 -10.12 -1.36
N HIS A 126 -13.35 -9.98 -0.04
CA HIS A 126 -12.93 -11.08 0.84
C HIS A 126 -13.90 -12.27 0.76
N GLN A 127 -15.20 -12.01 0.80
CA GLN A 127 -16.21 -13.05 0.64
C GLN A 127 -16.08 -13.79 -0.70
N ASP A 128 -15.87 -13.05 -1.79
CA ASP A 128 -15.67 -13.64 -3.11
C ASP A 128 -14.41 -14.52 -3.19
N LEU A 129 -13.31 -14.08 -2.55
CA LEU A 129 -12.10 -14.89 -2.43
C LEU A 129 -12.34 -16.19 -1.65
N GLU A 130 -13.10 -16.14 -0.57
CA GLU A 130 -13.44 -17.31 0.25
C GLU A 130 -14.35 -18.28 -0.50
N ASP A 131 -15.39 -17.78 -1.16
CA ASP A 131 -16.41 -18.60 -1.82
C ASP A 131 -15.92 -19.20 -3.15
N ASN A 132 -15.25 -18.39 -3.98
CA ASN A 132 -14.93 -18.76 -5.36
C ASN A 132 -13.45 -19.14 -5.57
N TYR A 133 -12.57 -18.75 -4.63
CA TYR A 133 -11.11 -19.00 -4.72
C TYR A 133 -10.57 -19.74 -3.49
N THR A 134 -11.40 -20.55 -2.83
CA THR A 134 -11.06 -21.31 -1.60
C THR A 134 -9.70 -22.01 -1.68
N LYS A 135 -9.42 -22.67 -2.82
CA LYS A 135 -8.13 -23.34 -3.01
C LYS A 135 -6.96 -22.37 -3.00
N ALA A 136 -7.10 -21.23 -3.69
CA ALA A 136 -6.04 -20.20 -3.76
C ALA A 136 -5.82 -19.55 -2.38
N MET A 137 -6.90 -19.31 -1.62
CA MET A 137 -6.85 -18.80 -0.25
C MET A 137 -6.15 -19.78 0.69
N ASN A 138 -6.51 -21.07 0.64
CA ASN A 138 -5.86 -22.10 1.44
C ASN A 138 -4.36 -22.22 1.11
N ASP A 139 -4.02 -22.25 -0.18
CA ASP A 139 -2.63 -22.24 -0.64
C ASP A 139 -1.87 -21.01 -0.12
N TYR A 140 -2.50 -19.84 -0.14
CA TYR A 140 -1.92 -18.60 0.39
C TYR A 140 -1.63 -18.71 1.88
N PHE A 141 -2.61 -19.10 2.69
CA PHE A 141 -2.44 -19.21 4.14
C PHE A 141 -1.40 -20.26 4.54
N ILE A 142 -1.33 -21.39 3.85
CA ILE A 142 -0.35 -22.45 4.11
C ILE A 142 1.08 -21.97 3.75
N ASN A 143 1.23 -21.27 2.63
CA ASN A 143 2.55 -20.99 2.07
C ASN A 143 3.12 -19.62 2.46
N ARG A 144 2.32 -18.67 2.98
CA ARG A 144 2.80 -17.35 3.38
C ARG A 144 3.65 -17.35 4.65
N GLY A 145 3.63 -18.46 5.39
CA GLY A 145 4.27 -18.57 6.68
C GLY A 145 3.53 -17.81 7.78
N GLU A 146 4.15 -17.73 8.94
CA GLU A 146 3.64 -17.00 10.10
C GLU A 146 3.79 -15.49 9.88
N VAL A 147 2.71 -14.76 10.16
CA VAL A 147 2.63 -13.30 9.98
C VAL A 147 2.04 -12.67 11.23
N GLU A 148 2.76 -11.74 11.82
CA GLU A 148 2.23 -10.87 12.86
C GLU A 148 1.47 -9.72 12.18
N HIS A 149 0.21 -9.56 12.54
CA HIS A 149 -0.62 -8.42 12.17
C HIS A 149 -0.41 -7.32 13.22
N VAL A 150 0.15 -6.19 12.81
CA VAL A 150 0.48 -5.07 13.71
C VAL A 150 -0.69 -4.11 13.81
N GLN A 151 -1.18 -3.65 12.67
CA GLN A 151 -2.38 -2.81 12.54
C GLN A 151 -2.87 -2.81 11.10
N ASP A 152 -4.09 -2.34 10.89
CA ASP A 152 -4.60 -2.01 9.57
C ASP A 152 -5.45 -0.73 9.59
N PHE A 153 -5.68 -0.18 8.42
CA PHE A 153 -6.50 1.01 8.25
C PHE A 153 -6.91 1.17 6.78
N ILE A 154 -8.02 1.89 6.59
CA ILE A 154 -8.52 2.22 5.26
C ILE A 154 -8.20 3.68 4.95
N VAL A 155 -7.76 3.94 3.73
CA VAL A 155 -7.49 5.27 3.18
C VAL A 155 -8.34 5.52 1.95
N GLU A 156 -8.67 6.78 1.69
CA GLU A 156 -9.27 7.22 0.44
C GLU A 156 -8.23 8.05 -0.33
N VAL A 157 -8.04 7.73 -1.60
CA VAL A 157 -7.17 8.50 -2.51
C VAL A 157 -7.93 9.76 -2.92
N LEU A 158 -7.50 10.91 -2.41
CA LEU A 158 -8.13 12.21 -2.71
C LEU A 158 -7.59 12.82 -4.00
N ALA A 159 -6.30 12.63 -4.28
CA ALA A 159 -5.65 13.13 -5.49
C ALA A 159 -4.45 12.24 -5.85
N ARG A 160 -4.17 12.15 -7.16
CA ARG A 160 -2.96 11.53 -7.73
C ARG A 160 -2.43 12.47 -8.82
N TYR A 161 -1.15 12.75 -8.78
CA TYR A 161 -0.43 13.64 -9.71
C TYR A 161 0.62 12.85 -10.48
#